data_bf890ac1a9cb1279ae63e38fa0b2e4fc
#
_entry.id   bf890ac1a9cb1279ae63e38fa0b2e4fc
#
_cell.length_a   1.000
_cell.length_b   1.000
_cell.length_c   1.000
_cell.angle_alpha   90.00
_cell.angle_beta   90.00
_cell.angle_gamma   90.00
#
_symmetry.space_group_name_H-M   'P 1'
#
loop_
_entity.id
_entity.type
_entity.pdbx_description
1 polymer ?
#
loop_
_entity_poly.entity_id
_entity_poly.type
_entity_poly.pdbx_seq_one_letter_code
_entity_poly.pdbx_strand_id
1 'polypeptide(L)'
;MKKKFIILLCAFGSGSKLLQAHLSNSKELFSLPAYPLLYLPELYKRWQIKYNLNSEKLFDLLDIQFASIFDSRNLAGFNGTDKLGKNKDEYIAIPKEKFKKYFVEYFQSNEINLKNLITAIHTSYQKTVGNNCENILYHVHSLGIYNNKLSPLYENTKKILTIRDPIKNFWRSEYATSNISMSRYDKSDYENLKNFQYINRLMDMYINFKNFNYSNLLNFKIIKFENFKLE
;
A
#
# COMPACT_ATOMS: atom_id res chain seq x y z
N MET A 1 6.78 -23.67 1.37
CA MET A 1 7.22 -23.00 0.12
C MET A 1 7.61 -21.57 0.42
N LYS A 2 8.73 -21.09 -0.16
CA LYS A 2 9.21 -19.71 0.04
C LYS A 2 8.38 -18.77 -0.83
N LYS A 3 7.67 -17.81 -0.21
CA LYS A 3 6.87 -16.81 -0.93
C LYS A 3 7.76 -15.85 -1.73
N LYS A 4 7.32 -15.53 -2.94
CA LYS A 4 8.00 -14.60 -3.84
C LYS A 4 7.24 -13.29 -3.88
N PHE A 5 7.90 -12.21 -3.47
CA PHE A 5 7.32 -10.88 -3.54
C PHE A 5 7.50 -10.26 -4.93
N ILE A 6 6.49 -9.53 -5.37
CA ILE A 6 6.53 -8.60 -6.49
C ILE A 6 6.11 -7.24 -5.90
N ILE A 7 6.93 -6.22 -6.06
CA ILE A 7 6.66 -4.90 -5.50
C ILE A 7 5.97 -4.04 -6.55
N LEU A 8 4.77 -3.59 -6.26
CA LEU A 8 4.08 -2.58 -7.07
C LEU A 8 4.37 -1.20 -6.50
N LEU A 9 5.11 -0.41 -7.25
CA LEU A 9 5.47 0.96 -6.91
C LEU A 9 4.64 1.94 -7.72
N CYS A 10 4.32 3.06 -7.14
CA CYS A 10 3.65 4.12 -7.86
C CYS A 10 4.15 5.51 -7.46
N ALA A 11 4.20 6.40 -8.44
CA ALA A 11 4.05 7.80 -8.15
C ALA A 11 2.57 8.07 -7.85
N PHE A 12 2.30 8.97 -6.90
CA PHE A 12 0.94 9.30 -6.49
C PHE A 12 0.02 9.58 -7.70
N GLY A 13 -1.17 8.97 -7.73
CA GLY A 13 -2.14 9.18 -8.81
C GLY A 13 -1.86 8.45 -10.13
N SER A 14 -0.86 7.55 -10.19
CA SER A 14 -0.43 6.85 -11.41
C SER A 14 -1.29 5.66 -11.84
N GLY A 15 -2.46 5.44 -11.22
CA GLY A 15 -3.37 4.34 -11.58
C GLY A 15 -2.99 2.97 -10.98
N SER A 16 -2.06 2.93 -10.04
CA SER A 16 -1.59 1.68 -9.42
C SER A 16 -2.68 0.85 -8.75
N LYS A 17 -3.74 1.49 -8.20
CA LYS A 17 -4.89 0.77 -7.64
C LYS A 17 -5.65 -0.02 -8.71
N LEU A 18 -5.84 0.57 -9.88
CA LEU A 18 -6.50 -0.10 -11.01
C LEU A 18 -5.68 -1.30 -11.47
N LEU A 19 -4.36 -1.11 -11.65
CA LEU A 19 -3.46 -2.20 -11.99
C LEU A 19 -3.46 -3.29 -10.91
N GLN A 20 -3.43 -2.93 -9.63
CA GLN A 20 -3.55 -3.90 -8.54
C GLN A 20 -4.85 -4.70 -8.63
N ALA A 21 -5.98 -4.04 -8.87
CA ALA A 21 -7.28 -4.70 -8.99
C ALA A 21 -7.27 -5.73 -10.14
N HIS A 22 -6.72 -5.36 -11.30
CA HIS A 22 -6.57 -6.32 -12.41
C HIS A 22 -5.66 -7.49 -12.06
N LEU A 23 -4.49 -7.22 -11.46
CA LEU A 23 -3.54 -8.27 -11.07
C LEU A 23 -4.10 -9.20 -9.99
N SER A 24 -4.94 -8.66 -9.09
CA SER A 24 -5.57 -9.45 -8.01
C SER A 24 -6.57 -10.49 -8.51
N ASN A 25 -7.06 -10.36 -9.73
CA ASN A 25 -7.92 -11.36 -10.38
C ASN A 25 -7.13 -12.57 -10.92
N SER A 26 -5.80 -12.49 -10.94
CA SER A 26 -4.96 -13.62 -11.35
C SER A 26 -4.95 -14.71 -10.28
N LYS A 27 -5.08 -15.97 -10.73
CA LYS A 27 -4.93 -17.14 -9.84
C LYS A 27 -3.48 -17.37 -9.40
N GLU A 28 -2.52 -16.72 -10.04
CA GLU A 28 -1.08 -16.88 -9.78
C GLU A 28 -0.53 -15.85 -8.79
N LEU A 29 -1.32 -14.84 -8.45
CA LEU A 29 -0.88 -13.70 -7.67
C LEU A 29 -1.88 -13.41 -6.55
N PHE A 30 -1.35 -13.19 -5.35
CA PHE A 30 -2.11 -12.74 -4.20
C PHE A 30 -1.74 -11.29 -3.85
N SER A 31 -2.73 -10.46 -3.55
CA SER A 31 -2.50 -9.13 -2.98
C SER A 31 -3.45 -8.86 -1.82
N LEU A 32 -3.02 -8.01 -0.89
CA LEU A 32 -3.95 -7.42 0.09
C LEU A 32 -4.92 -6.48 -0.63
N PRO A 33 -6.14 -6.31 -0.13
CA PRO A 33 -7.05 -5.29 -0.63
C PRO A 33 -6.43 -3.90 -0.49
N ALA A 34 -6.37 -3.14 -1.57
CA ALA A 34 -5.75 -1.82 -1.62
C ALA A 34 -4.27 -1.80 -1.15
N TYR A 35 -3.85 -0.77 -0.40
CA TYR A 35 -2.48 -0.62 0.11
C TYR A 35 -2.48 -0.24 1.61
N PRO A 36 -3.05 -1.05 2.47
CA PRO A 36 -3.25 -0.68 3.88
C PRO A 36 -1.94 -0.45 4.64
N LEU A 37 -0.82 -0.98 4.15
CA LEU A 37 0.47 -1.00 4.84
C LEU A 37 1.39 0.19 4.51
N LEU A 38 0.85 1.30 3.95
CA LEU A 38 1.67 2.43 3.47
C LEU A 38 2.66 2.94 4.52
N TYR A 39 2.22 3.15 5.75
CA TYR A 39 3.03 3.70 6.83
C TYR A 39 3.62 2.65 7.78
N LEU A 40 3.50 1.38 7.46
CA LEU A 40 4.01 0.31 8.33
C LEU A 40 5.50 0.42 8.65
N PRO A 41 6.40 0.77 7.70
CA PRO A 41 7.83 0.89 8.00
C PRO A 41 8.15 1.97 9.05
N GLU A 42 7.47 3.12 8.98
CA GLU A 42 7.64 4.21 9.96
C GLU A 42 7.07 3.84 11.32
N LEU A 43 5.89 3.24 11.34
CA LEU A 43 5.23 2.80 12.56
C LEU A 43 6.03 1.68 13.24
N TYR A 44 6.54 0.72 12.47
CA TYR A 44 7.35 -0.37 13.00
C TYR A 44 8.61 0.17 13.72
N LYS A 45 9.32 1.15 13.14
CA LYS A 45 10.45 1.79 13.79
C LYS A 45 10.06 2.46 15.12
N ARG A 46 8.91 3.14 15.17
CA ARG A 46 8.39 3.73 16.41
C ARG A 46 8.00 2.66 17.44
N TRP A 47 7.41 1.55 17.00
CA TRP A 47 7.05 0.45 17.89
C TRP A 47 8.26 -0.22 18.51
N GLN A 48 9.34 -0.42 17.75
CA GLN A 48 10.61 -0.95 18.28
C GLN A 48 11.20 -0.07 19.40
N ILE A 49 11.05 1.25 19.29
CA ILE A 49 11.55 2.17 20.32
C ILE A 49 10.67 2.16 21.57
N LYS A 50 9.34 2.04 21.36
CA LYS A 50 8.36 2.25 22.44
C LYS A 50 7.97 0.98 23.20
N TYR A 51 8.07 -0.18 22.57
CA TYR A 51 7.52 -1.42 23.09
C TYR A 51 8.54 -2.55 23.04
N ASN A 52 8.45 -3.45 24.01
CA ASN A 52 9.07 -4.78 23.89
C ASN A 52 8.19 -5.63 22.97
N LEU A 53 8.63 -5.79 21.72
CA LEU A 53 7.83 -6.42 20.66
C LEU A 53 7.88 -7.94 20.77
N ASN A 54 6.71 -8.56 20.80
CA ASN A 54 6.47 -9.96 20.52
C ASN A 54 5.32 -10.09 19.52
N SER A 55 5.00 -11.29 19.09
CA SER A 55 3.96 -11.52 18.05
C SER A 55 2.57 -11.05 18.47
N GLU A 56 2.18 -11.24 19.73
CA GLU A 56 0.90 -10.78 20.26
C GLU A 56 0.83 -9.24 20.24
N LYS A 57 1.87 -8.59 20.76
CA LYS A 57 1.94 -7.12 20.77
C LYS A 57 1.94 -6.52 19.37
N LEU A 58 2.63 -7.16 18.42
CA LEU A 58 2.59 -6.75 17.01
C LEU A 58 1.20 -6.89 16.42
N PHE A 59 0.49 -7.97 16.74
CA PHE A 59 -0.89 -8.13 16.29
C PHE A 59 -1.81 -7.04 16.85
N ASP A 60 -1.73 -6.74 18.16
CA ASP A 60 -2.52 -5.69 18.80
C ASP A 60 -2.27 -4.31 18.15
N LEU A 61 -1.01 -4.01 17.84
CA LEU A 61 -0.63 -2.77 17.17
C LEU A 61 -1.14 -2.72 15.72
N LEU A 62 -1.15 -3.86 15.02
CA LEU A 62 -1.76 -3.97 13.70
C LEU A 62 -3.26 -3.77 13.75
N ASP A 63 -3.95 -4.35 14.71
CA ASP A 63 -5.40 -4.22 14.88
C ASP A 63 -5.81 -2.76 15.11
N ILE A 64 -5.04 -2.05 15.94
CA ILE A 64 -5.30 -0.63 16.24
C ILE A 64 -5.01 0.27 15.03
N GLN A 65 -3.87 0.08 14.36
CA GLN A 65 -3.39 1.01 13.34
C GLN A 65 -3.84 0.67 11.92
N PHE A 66 -4.15 -0.60 11.67
CA PHE A 66 -4.46 -1.14 10.36
C PHE A 66 -5.75 -1.97 10.36
N ALA A 67 -6.75 -1.58 11.15
CA ALA A 67 -8.04 -2.28 11.28
C ALA A 67 -8.71 -2.55 9.92
N SER A 68 -8.44 -1.73 8.91
CA SER A 68 -8.93 -1.92 7.54
C SER A 68 -8.39 -3.18 6.84
N ILE A 69 -7.34 -3.81 7.36
CA ILE A 69 -6.89 -5.13 6.88
C ILE A 69 -7.95 -6.18 7.20
N PHE A 70 -8.60 -6.06 8.34
CA PHE A 70 -9.58 -7.03 8.83
C PHE A 70 -10.99 -6.73 8.33
N ASP A 71 -11.32 -5.45 8.22
CA ASP A 71 -12.62 -4.99 7.72
C ASP A 71 -12.46 -3.65 6.98
N SER A 72 -12.75 -3.66 5.69
CA SER A 72 -12.55 -2.50 4.82
C SER A 72 -13.43 -1.30 5.19
N ARG A 73 -14.50 -1.49 5.97
CA ARG A 73 -15.35 -0.42 6.49
C ARG A 73 -14.63 0.48 7.49
N ASN A 74 -13.59 -0.02 8.15
CA ASN A 74 -12.77 0.78 9.07
C ASN A 74 -11.97 1.89 8.39
N LEU A 75 -11.93 1.90 7.07
CA LEU A 75 -11.28 2.94 6.26
C LEU A 75 -12.25 3.45 5.19
N ALA A 76 -13.47 3.73 5.59
CA ALA A 76 -14.55 4.12 4.71
C ALA A 76 -14.18 5.30 3.80
N GLY A 77 -14.48 5.18 2.52
CA GLY A 77 -14.28 6.21 1.51
C GLY A 77 -12.84 6.40 1.04
N PHE A 78 -11.82 5.88 1.74
CA PHE A 78 -10.44 6.11 1.36
C PHE A 78 -9.98 5.19 0.21
N ASN A 79 -10.36 3.92 0.24
CA ASN A 79 -9.92 2.94 -0.74
C ASN A 79 -11.02 2.48 -1.70
N GLY A 80 -12.27 2.80 -1.42
CA GLY A 80 -13.43 2.34 -2.18
C GLY A 80 -13.71 0.83 -2.00
N THR A 81 -13.09 0.18 -1.01
CA THR A 81 -13.28 -1.25 -0.72
C THR A 81 -14.40 -1.50 0.29
N ASP A 82 -15.02 -0.45 0.77
CA ASP A 82 -16.20 -0.45 1.64
C ASP A 82 -17.53 -0.38 0.86
N LYS A 83 -17.46 -0.19 -0.46
CA LYS A 83 -18.59 -0.02 -1.37
C LYS A 83 -18.39 -0.82 -2.65
N LEU A 84 -18.20 -2.12 -2.50
CA LEU A 84 -18.03 -3.05 -3.62
C LEU A 84 -19.39 -3.56 -4.11
N GLY A 85 -19.36 -4.30 -5.22
CA GLY A 85 -20.55 -4.84 -5.84
C GLY A 85 -21.37 -3.82 -6.62
N LYS A 86 -22.40 -4.32 -7.31
CA LYS A 86 -23.27 -3.53 -8.18
C LYS A 86 -24.06 -2.48 -7.39
N ASN A 87 -24.48 -2.83 -6.17
CA ASN A 87 -25.29 -1.97 -5.30
C ASN A 87 -24.44 -1.09 -4.37
N LYS A 88 -23.09 -1.22 -4.40
CA LYS A 88 -22.16 -0.52 -3.51
C LYS A 88 -22.40 -0.79 -2.02
N ASP A 89 -22.86 -1.97 -1.69
CA ASP A 89 -23.16 -2.44 -0.32
C ASP A 89 -22.26 -3.59 0.15
N GLU A 90 -21.40 -4.10 -0.74
CA GLU A 90 -20.43 -5.14 -0.42
C GLU A 90 -19.14 -4.54 0.16
N TYR A 91 -18.47 -5.30 1.00
CA TYR A 91 -17.21 -4.94 1.63
C TYR A 91 -16.34 -6.18 1.84
N ILE A 92 -15.06 -5.96 2.10
CA ILE A 92 -14.12 -7.03 2.39
C ILE A 92 -13.94 -7.14 3.89
N ALA A 93 -14.24 -8.30 4.45
CA ALA A 93 -13.96 -8.63 5.85
C ALA A 93 -13.37 -10.04 5.95
N ILE A 94 -12.46 -10.23 6.90
CA ILE A 94 -11.85 -11.52 7.18
C ILE A 94 -12.00 -11.89 8.67
N PRO A 95 -12.04 -13.21 9.02
CA PRO A 95 -12.04 -13.65 10.40
C PRO A 95 -10.73 -13.26 11.11
N LYS A 96 -10.80 -12.24 11.98
CA LYS A 96 -9.64 -11.67 12.67
C LYS A 96 -8.91 -12.68 13.54
N GLU A 97 -9.63 -13.52 14.29
CA GLU A 97 -9.02 -14.54 15.14
C GLU A 97 -8.26 -15.62 14.33
N LYS A 98 -8.79 -15.98 13.17
CA LYS A 98 -8.11 -16.90 12.26
C LYS A 98 -6.82 -16.29 11.70
N PHE A 99 -6.85 -15.01 11.35
CA PHE A 99 -5.66 -14.28 10.95
C PHE A 99 -4.63 -14.20 12.09
N LYS A 100 -5.06 -13.83 13.31
CA LYS A 100 -4.21 -13.76 14.50
C LYS A 100 -3.46 -15.08 14.74
N LYS A 101 -4.18 -16.20 14.68
CA LYS A 101 -3.57 -17.52 14.83
C LYS A 101 -2.41 -17.71 13.86
N TYR A 102 -2.61 -17.51 12.56
CA TYR A 102 -1.55 -17.68 11.55
C TYR A 102 -0.42 -16.69 11.68
N PHE A 103 -0.73 -15.46 12.13
CA PHE A 103 0.25 -14.42 12.34
C PHE A 103 1.19 -14.75 13.50
N VAL A 104 0.66 -15.21 14.64
CA VAL A 104 1.44 -15.61 15.80
C VAL A 104 2.25 -16.89 15.50
N GLU A 105 1.64 -17.88 14.84
CA GLU A 105 2.35 -19.09 14.39
C GLU A 105 3.56 -18.77 13.50
N TYR A 106 3.46 -17.77 12.64
CA TYR A 106 4.56 -17.37 11.76
C TYR A 106 5.81 -16.97 12.58
N PHE A 107 5.63 -16.27 13.70
CA PHE A 107 6.73 -15.79 14.54
C PHE A 107 7.26 -16.83 15.54
N GLN A 108 6.68 -18.02 15.63
CA GLN A 108 7.27 -19.11 16.40
C GLN A 108 8.60 -19.60 15.82
N SER A 109 8.79 -19.43 14.50
CA SER A 109 9.99 -19.88 13.79
C SER A 109 10.71 -18.78 13.02
N ASN A 110 10.28 -17.52 13.16
CA ASN A 110 10.86 -16.39 12.43
C ASN A 110 11.11 -15.21 13.38
N GLU A 111 12.24 -14.56 13.19
CA GLU A 111 12.61 -13.35 13.95
C GLU A 111 11.65 -12.18 13.68
N ILE A 112 11.48 -11.35 14.70
CA ILE A 112 10.73 -10.10 14.59
C ILE A 112 11.59 -9.03 13.92
N ASN A 113 11.36 -8.81 12.64
CA ASN A 113 11.93 -7.72 11.85
C ASN A 113 10.91 -7.22 10.82
N LEU A 114 11.17 -6.08 10.19
CA LEU A 114 10.22 -5.46 9.26
C LEU A 114 9.87 -6.36 8.08
N LYS A 115 10.85 -7.06 7.51
CA LYS A 115 10.62 -7.96 6.37
C LYS A 115 9.71 -9.12 6.77
N ASN A 116 9.98 -9.73 7.92
CA ASN A 116 9.18 -10.83 8.44
C ASN A 116 7.78 -10.35 8.84
N LEU A 117 7.65 -9.13 9.38
CA LEU A 117 6.35 -8.54 9.68
C LEU A 117 5.49 -8.37 8.41
N ILE A 118 6.05 -7.80 7.35
CA ILE A 118 5.34 -7.67 6.06
C ILE A 118 4.98 -9.05 5.51
N THR A 119 5.90 -10.01 5.60
CA THR A 119 5.65 -11.40 5.15
C THR A 119 4.56 -12.07 5.98
N ALA A 120 4.61 -11.94 7.31
CA ALA A 120 3.60 -12.49 8.21
C ALA A 120 2.20 -11.96 7.90
N ILE A 121 2.06 -10.64 7.69
CA ILE A 121 0.76 -10.03 7.35
C ILE A 121 0.20 -10.64 6.07
N HIS A 122 0.98 -10.66 4.98
CA HIS A 122 0.51 -11.18 3.69
C HIS A 122 0.19 -12.67 3.74
N THR A 123 1.06 -13.48 4.37
CA THR A 123 0.86 -14.93 4.43
C THR A 123 -0.29 -15.33 5.35
N SER A 124 -0.48 -14.62 6.47
CA SER A 124 -1.59 -14.88 7.38
C SER A 124 -2.92 -14.48 6.75
N TYR A 125 -2.96 -13.35 6.04
CA TYR A 125 -4.14 -12.97 5.27
C TYR A 125 -4.47 -14.03 4.21
N GLN A 126 -3.47 -14.42 3.44
CA GLN A 126 -3.59 -15.44 2.39
C GLN A 126 -4.16 -16.76 2.94
N LYS A 127 -3.60 -17.28 4.04
CA LYS A 127 -4.11 -18.47 4.71
C LYS A 127 -5.54 -18.30 5.24
N THR A 128 -5.86 -17.10 5.73
CA THR A 128 -7.17 -16.80 6.28
C THR A 128 -8.26 -16.90 5.22
N VAL A 129 -7.99 -16.41 4.01
CA VAL A 129 -8.91 -16.44 2.86
C VAL A 129 -8.80 -17.73 2.02
N GLY A 130 -7.95 -18.68 2.42
CA GLY A 130 -7.79 -19.96 1.71
C GLY A 130 -7.03 -19.88 0.39
N ASN A 131 -6.19 -18.85 0.21
CA ASN A 131 -5.38 -18.68 -0.99
C ASN A 131 -3.98 -19.28 -0.79
N ASN A 132 -3.44 -19.97 -1.82
CA ASN A 132 -2.14 -20.66 -1.75
C ASN A 132 -1.11 -20.17 -2.77
N CYS A 133 -1.32 -19.02 -3.42
CA CYS A 133 -0.39 -18.49 -4.43
C CYS A 133 1.03 -18.35 -3.87
N GLU A 134 2.03 -18.67 -4.69
CA GLU A 134 3.44 -18.42 -4.33
C GLU A 134 3.79 -16.95 -4.41
N ASN A 135 3.23 -16.25 -5.39
CA ASN A 135 3.56 -14.85 -5.65
C ASN A 135 2.65 -13.92 -4.83
N ILE A 136 3.27 -12.96 -4.18
CA ILE A 136 2.60 -11.94 -3.37
C ILE A 136 2.89 -10.58 -3.98
N LEU A 137 1.84 -9.83 -4.34
CA LEU A 137 1.96 -8.44 -4.74
C LEU A 137 1.92 -7.55 -3.51
N TYR A 138 3.02 -6.87 -3.23
CA TYR A 138 3.08 -5.85 -2.19
C TYR A 138 3.02 -4.46 -2.82
N HIS A 139 1.89 -3.78 -2.65
CA HIS A 139 1.67 -2.44 -3.16
C HIS A 139 2.24 -1.39 -2.21
N VAL A 140 3.29 -0.70 -2.65
CA VAL A 140 3.94 0.40 -1.93
C VAL A 140 3.58 1.72 -2.61
N HIS A 141 2.64 2.44 -2.02
CA HIS A 141 2.07 3.66 -2.58
C HIS A 141 2.94 4.92 -2.35
N SER A 142 4.25 4.75 -2.17
CA SER A 142 5.22 5.83 -2.00
C SER A 142 6.61 5.40 -2.41
N LEU A 143 7.18 6.10 -3.39
CA LEU A 143 8.56 5.90 -3.81
C LEU A 143 9.55 6.29 -2.70
N GLY A 144 9.26 7.34 -1.93
CA GLY A 144 10.11 7.77 -0.83
C GLY A 144 10.20 6.71 0.28
N ILE A 145 9.08 6.12 0.68
CA ILE A 145 9.06 5.03 1.67
C ILE A 145 9.80 3.81 1.12
N TYR A 146 9.59 3.47 -0.15
CA TYR A 146 10.30 2.36 -0.76
C TYR A 146 11.82 2.58 -0.73
N ASN A 147 12.30 3.70 -1.25
CA ASN A 147 13.73 3.99 -1.32
C ASN A 147 14.40 4.00 0.05
N ASN A 148 13.78 4.65 1.01
CA ASN A 148 14.40 4.89 2.32
C ASN A 148 14.28 3.72 3.29
N LYS A 149 13.31 2.81 3.11
CA LYS A 149 12.98 1.79 4.12
C LYS A 149 12.89 0.36 3.57
N LEU A 150 12.43 0.20 2.34
CA LEU A 150 12.07 -1.10 1.79
C LEU A 150 13.07 -1.60 0.73
N SER A 151 13.75 -0.70 0.04
CA SER A 151 14.68 -1.06 -1.04
C SER A 151 15.72 -2.09 -0.61
N PRO A 152 16.41 -1.97 0.53
CA PRO A 152 17.38 -2.96 0.96
C PRO A 152 16.76 -4.35 1.26
N LEU A 153 15.48 -4.37 1.71
CA LEU A 153 14.78 -5.61 2.04
C LEU A 153 14.33 -6.38 0.79
N TYR A 154 14.13 -5.67 -0.31
CA TYR A 154 13.56 -6.18 -1.56
C TYR A 154 14.43 -5.91 -2.79
N GLU A 155 15.74 -5.80 -2.63
CA GLU A 155 16.69 -5.46 -3.70
C GLU A 155 16.55 -6.41 -4.90
N ASN A 156 16.59 -7.71 -4.67
CA ASN A 156 16.53 -8.75 -5.71
C ASN A 156 15.09 -9.16 -6.09
N THR A 157 14.10 -8.33 -5.75
CA THR A 157 12.69 -8.65 -6.00
C THR A 157 12.25 -8.00 -7.31
N LYS A 158 11.37 -8.68 -8.06
CA LYS A 158 10.72 -8.10 -9.25
C LYS A 158 9.88 -6.89 -8.83
N LYS A 159 9.94 -5.83 -9.63
CA LYS A 159 9.26 -4.57 -9.36
C LYS A 159 8.44 -4.12 -10.56
N ILE A 160 7.27 -3.59 -10.30
CA ILE A 160 6.41 -2.95 -11.30
C ILE A 160 6.30 -1.49 -10.86
N LEU A 161 6.67 -0.57 -11.74
CA LEU A 161 6.52 0.86 -11.50
C LEU A 161 5.43 1.41 -12.41
N THR A 162 4.37 1.95 -11.81
CA THR A 162 3.35 2.69 -12.56
C THR A 162 3.73 4.16 -12.62
N ILE A 163 3.75 4.68 -13.83
CA ILE A 163 3.97 6.10 -14.09
C ILE A 163 2.80 6.67 -14.88
N ARG A 164 2.59 7.96 -14.78
CA ARG A 164 1.60 8.71 -15.52
C ARG A 164 2.23 10.03 -15.96
N ASP A 165 1.71 10.63 -17.04
CA ASP A 165 2.03 11.99 -17.40
C ASP A 165 1.98 12.90 -16.15
N PRO A 166 3.07 13.58 -15.79
CA PRO A 166 3.17 14.31 -14.53
C PRO A 166 2.16 15.46 -14.45
N ILE A 167 1.82 16.11 -15.56
CA ILE A 167 0.84 17.19 -15.60
C ILE A 167 -0.56 16.63 -15.36
N LYS A 168 -0.94 15.57 -16.07
CA LYS A 168 -2.23 14.90 -15.90
C LYS A 168 -2.36 14.28 -14.50
N ASN A 169 -1.26 13.73 -13.99
CA ASN A 169 -1.21 13.16 -12.65
C ASN A 169 -1.45 14.22 -11.57
N PHE A 170 -0.81 15.35 -11.74
CA PHE A 170 -0.93 16.49 -10.87
C PHE A 170 -2.37 17.03 -10.82
N TRP A 171 -2.97 17.35 -11.97
CA TRP A 171 -4.35 17.85 -12.06
C TRP A 171 -5.35 16.88 -11.41
N ARG A 172 -5.19 15.58 -11.62
CA ARG A 172 -6.07 14.59 -11.00
C ARG A 172 -5.89 14.51 -9.48
N SER A 173 -4.67 14.64 -9.01
CA SER A 173 -4.36 14.66 -7.56
C SER A 173 -5.00 15.88 -6.89
N GLU A 174 -4.93 17.04 -7.54
CA GLU A 174 -5.53 18.28 -7.06
C GLU A 174 -7.06 18.19 -7.05
N TYR A 175 -7.66 17.72 -8.13
CA TYR A 175 -9.11 17.53 -8.19
C TYR A 175 -9.62 16.57 -7.12
N ALA A 176 -8.95 15.45 -6.92
CA ALA A 176 -9.33 14.48 -5.88
C ALA A 176 -9.18 15.05 -4.46
N THR A 177 -8.16 15.90 -4.24
CA THR A 177 -7.91 16.51 -2.92
C THR A 177 -8.83 17.69 -2.66
N SER A 178 -9.14 18.50 -3.67
CA SER A 178 -10.05 19.64 -3.54
C SER A 178 -11.43 19.21 -3.10
N ASN A 179 -11.94 18.12 -3.68
CA ASN A 179 -13.26 17.58 -3.31
C ASN A 179 -13.31 17.04 -1.85
N ILE A 180 -12.20 16.60 -1.30
CA ILE A 180 -12.13 16.13 0.11
C ILE A 180 -11.95 17.31 1.07
N SER A 181 -11.26 18.37 0.65
CA SER A 181 -10.89 19.50 1.52
C SER A 181 -11.96 20.58 1.61
N MET A 182 -12.75 20.77 0.54
CA MET A 182 -13.79 21.83 0.51
C MET A 182 -14.86 21.70 1.61
N SER A 183 -15.02 20.51 2.18
CA SER A 183 -15.97 20.29 3.28
C SER A 183 -15.42 20.63 4.68
N ARG A 184 -14.13 20.99 4.80
CA ARG A 184 -13.43 21.12 6.09
C ARG A 184 -12.87 22.51 6.40
N TYR A 185 -12.79 23.42 5.43
CA TYR A 185 -12.12 24.72 5.60
C TYR A 185 -12.95 25.87 5.04
N ASP A 186 -12.77 27.05 5.64
CA ASP A 186 -13.33 28.29 5.12
C ASP A 186 -12.67 28.64 3.77
N LYS A 187 -13.42 29.29 2.87
CA LYS A 187 -13.05 29.43 1.46
C LYS A 187 -11.76 30.26 1.24
N SER A 188 -11.45 31.21 2.13
CA SER A 188 -10.24 32.06 2.07
C SER A 188 -8.98 31.33 2.55
N ASP A 189 -9.09 30.53 3.60
CA ASP A 189 -7.98 29.72 4.13
C ASP A 189 -7.68 28.55 3.19
N TYR A 190 -8.69 28.05 2.47
CA TYR A 190 -8.56 26.97 1.51
C TYR A 190 -7.68 27.34 0.31
N GLU A 191 -7.82 28.54 -0.28
CA GLU A 191 -7.01 28.95 -1.44
C GLU A 191 -5.52 29.12 -1.07
N ASN A 192 -5.22 29.63 0.10
CA ASN A 192 -3.85 29.79 0.58
C ASN A 192 -3.20 28.44 0.92
N LEU A 193 -3.92 27.56 1.60
CA LEU A 193 -3.48 26.20 1.91
C LEU A 193 -3.32 25.34 0.64
N LYS A 194 -4.19 25.54 -0.35
CA LYS A 194 -4.15 24.85 -1.63
C LYS A 194 -2.87 25.15 -2.40
N ASN A 195 -2.48 26.41 -2.50
CA ASN A 195 -1.28 26.83 -3.21
C ASN A 195 0.00 26.28 -2.53
N PHE A 196 0.05 26.30 -1.20
CA PHE A 196 1.18 25.80 -0.44
C PHE A 196 1.30 24.25 -0.54
N GLN A 197 0.21 23.53 -0.37
CA GLN A 197 0.18 22.07 -0.50
C GLN A 197 0.50 21.63 -1.92
N TYR A 198 0.10 22.41 -2.91
CA TYR A 198 0.36 22.21 -4.31
C TYR A 198 1.86 22.21 -4.62
N ILE A 199 2.55 23.27 -4.22
CA ILE A 199 4.00 23.39 -4.41
C ILE A 199 4.76 22.27 -3.68
N ASN A 200 4.40 21.98 -2.43
CA ASN A 200 5.03 20.91 -1.67
C ASN A 200 4.84 19.54 -2.32
N ARG A 201 3.66 19.23 -2.87
CA ARG A 201 3.43 17.96 -3.59
C ARG A 201 4.22 17.86 -4.88
N LEU A 202 4.33 18.94 -5.65
CA LEU A 202 5.19 18.97 -6.83
C LEU A 202 6.64 18.74 -6.45
N MET A 203 7.10 19.40 -5.39
CA MET A 203 8.46 19.22 -4.88
C MET A 203 8.69 17.79 -4.40
N ASP A 204 7.77 17.21 -3.63
CA ASP A 204 7.84 15.83 -3.16
C ASP A 204 7.86 14.83 -4.33
N MET A 205 7.02 15.03 -5.32
CA MET A 205 7.03 14.21 -6.53
C MET A 205 8.36 14.32 -7.26
N TYR A 206 8.86 15.53 -7.46
CA TYR A 206 10.13 15.78 -8.15
C TYR A 206 11.31 15.18 -7.38
N ILE A 207 11.38 15.41 -6.07
CA ILE A 207 12.45 14.88 -5.19
C ILE A 207 12.40 13.35 -5.18
N ASN A 208 11.22 12.76 -5.05
CA ASN A 208 11.07 11.31 -5.05
C ASN A 208 11.45 10.69 -6.41
N PHE A 209 11.14 11.33 -7.52
CA PHE A 209 11.60 10.92 -8.84
C PHE A 209 13.10 11.09 -9.00
N LYS A 210 13.66 12.25 -8.62
CA LYS A 210 15.09 12.53 -8.71
C LYS A 210 15.93 11.57 -7.86
N ASN A 211 15.45 11.25 -6.67
CA ASN A 211 16.15 10.37 -5.73
C ASN A 211 15.84 8.88 -5.96
N PHE A 212 14.96 8.57 -6.92
CA PHE A 212 14.72 7.19 -7.28
C PHE A 212 15.96 6.61 -7.95
N ASN A 213 16.55 5.61 -7.32
CA ASN A 213 17.75 4.96 -7.86
C ASN A 213 17.39 4.09 -9.07
N TYR A 214 17.55 4.65 -10.26
CA TYR A 214 17.31 3.96 -11.52
C TYR A 214 18.38 2.92 -11.85
N SER A 215 19.51 2.86 -11.13
CA SER A 215 20.58 1.90 -11.40
C SER A 215 20.16 0.43 -11.19
N ASN A 216 19.09 0.21 -10.44
CA ASN A 216 18.49 -1.12 -10.23
C ASN A 216 17.33 -1.44 -11.19
N LEU A 217 17.25 -0.79 -12.35
CA LEU A 217 16.19 -0.99 -13.35
C LEU A 217 16.12 -2.39 -13.96
N LEU A 218 17.17 -3.19 -13.83
CA LEU A 218 17.19 -4.55 -14.38
C LEU A 218 16.03 -5.45 -13.90
N ASN A 219 15.46 -5.14 -12.74
CA ASN A 219 14.33 -5.87 -12.16
C ASN A 219 13.00 -5.13 -12.24
N PHE A 220 12.93 -4.03 -13.02
CA PHE A 220 11.71 -3.21 -13.14
C PHE A 220 10.97 -3.46 -14.45
N LYS A 221 9.65 -3.54 -14.34
CA LYS A 221 8.70 -3.34 -15.44
C LYS A 221 8.03 -1.98 -15.25
N ILE A 222 8.24 -1.06 -16.20
CA ILE A 222 7.57 0.24 -16.19
C ILE A 222 6.27 0.11 -16.97
N ILE A 223 5.16 0.55 -16.38
CA ILE A 223 3.83 0.59 -17.00
C ILE A 223 3.37 2.04 -17.02
N LYS A 224 3.19 2.59 -18.23
CA LYS A 224 2.59 3.91 -18.42
C LYS A 224 1.07 3.78 -18.35
N PHE A 225 0.44 4.57 -17.49
CA PHE A 225 -1.01 4.52 -17.29
C PHE A 225 -1.79 4.83 -18.57
N GLU A 226 -1.27 5.75 -19.40
CA GLU A 226 -1.87 6.13 -20.68
C GLU A 226 -1.96 4.97 -21.69
N ASN A 227 -1.12 3.94 -21.50
CA ASN A 227 -1.14 2.73 -22.34
C ASN A 227 -2.10 1.66 -21.79
N PHE A 228 -2.73 1.92 -20.64
CA PHE A 228 -3.69 1.02 -20.03
C PHE A 228 -5.05 1.27 -20.69
N LYS A 229 -5.35 0.54 -21.76
CA LYS A 229 -6.70 0.53 -22.34
C LYS A 229 -7.53 -0.44 -21.48
N LEU A 230 -8.60 0.07 -20.91
CA LEU A 230 -9.69 -0.75 -20.39
C LEU A 230 -10.48 -1.21 -21.61
N GLU A 231 -10.30 -2.47 -21.98
CA GLU A 231 -11.22 -3.15 -22.90
C GLU A 231 -12.49 -3.52 -22.14
#